data_9d65f7631a65479b8bec1772262291e4
#
_entry.id   9d65f7631a65479b8bec1772262291e4
#
_cell.length_a   1.000
_cell.length_b   1.000
_cell.length_c   1.000
_cell.angle_alpha   90.00
_cell.angle_beta   90.00
_cell.angle_gamma   90.00
#
_symmetry.space_group_name_H-M   'P 1'
#
loop_
_entity.id
_entity.type
_entity.pdbx_description
1 polymer ?
#
loop_
_entity_poly.entity_id
_entity_poly.type
_entity_poly.pdbx_seq_one_letter_code
_entity_poly.pdbx_strand_id
1 'polypeptide(L)'
;MKALRAIGKVVLWLLAVILVLALVTVGLRAYNGHKYPITQSAGEAMSADKSSYGTSERVTAIEGEYLNGFHFRPEEKTHRGVVVVYGGSEGSPDYSRAQQLADDGYEVLSLFFFGQPNQKPTLANVPLEQFDEVADYIDKNIERAGEKDGDDAAPVTVIGTSKGAEFAELLAARGYPVDNLVAFAPAEYSYSGLDYSSRGEELPSFTDRGETVGYASFRESSISAGAKMLWDMATSYPVSYRATYEAAAANAGDDARIELSDFGGNVLLFAGEADQMWQAEIAARALAEQGGNIEAHVYPDAGHAFFPNADEVPNGWQIMLGGTVDGNRAAHEDSEKILRERLAQWHV
;
A
#
# COMPACT_ATOMS: atom_id res chain seq x y z
N MET A 1 -48.55 -37.10 -14.90
CA MET A 1 -47.45 -37.63 -15.73
C MET A 1 -46.82 -36.59 -16.65
N LYS A 2 -47.59 -35.76 -17.41
CA LYS A 2 -47.03 -34.72 -18.32
C LYS A 2 -46.23 -33.64 -17.57
N ALA A 3 -46.76 -33.16 -16.37
CA ALA A 3 -46.09 -32.17 -15.56
C ALA A 3 -44.73 -32.67 -14.97
N LEU A 4 -44.68 -33.92 -14.48
CA LEU A 4 -43.43 -34.52 -14.01
C LEU A 4 -42.34 -34.62 -15.11
N ARG A 5 -42.75 -34.95 -16.36
CA ARG A 5 -41.83 -35.01 -17.50
C ARG A 5 -41.33 -33.61 -17.92
N ALA A 6 -42.17 -32.58 -17.78
CA ALA A 6 -41.78 -31.19 -18.04
C ALA A 6 -40.76 -30.71 -16.98
N ILE A 7 -41.01 -30.96 -15.68
CA ILE A 7 -40.08 -30.65 -14.59
C ILE A 7 -38.78 -31.39 -14.81
N GLY A 8 -38.80 -32.68 -15.13
CA GLY A 8 -37.56 -33.45 -15.39
C GLY A 8 -36.72 -32.88 -16.55
N LYS A 9 -37.38 -32.40 -17.63
CA LYS A 9 -36.65 -31.72 -18.72
C LYS A 9 -36.00 -30.41 -18.29
N VAL A 10 -36.72 -29.58 -17.51
CA VAL A 10 -36.17 -28.32 -16.97
C VAL A 10 -34.95 -28.60 -16.08
N VAL A 11 -35.05 -29.60 -15.18
CA VAL A 11 -33.92 -29.97 -14.32
C VAL A 11 -32.73 -30.46 -15.14
N LEU A 12 -32.94 -31.30 -16.15
CA LEU A 12 -31.87 -31.75 -17.04
C LEU A 12 -31.22 -30.58 -17.81
N TRP A 13 -31.99 -29.61 -18.28
CA TRP A 13 -31.48 -28.41 -18.92
C TRP A 13 -30.65 -27.58 -17.96
N LEU A 14 -31.10 -27.36 -16.72
CA LEU A 14 -30.37 -26.64 -15.69
C LEU A 14 -29.04 -27.34 -15.36
N LEU A 15 -29.06 -28.66 -15.22
CA LEU A 15 -27.83 -29.44 -14.98
C LEU A 15 -26.86 -29.36 -16.15
N ALA A 16 -27.36 -29.38 -17.39
CA ALA A 16 -26.53 -29.22 -18.57
C ALA A 16 -25.89 -27.82 -18.65
N VAL A 17 -26.64 -26.77 -18.31
CA VAL A 17 -26.11 -25.40 -18.26
C VAL A 17 -25.05 -25.27 -17.16
N ILE A 18 -25.31 -25.81 -15.96
CA ILE A 18 -24.34 -25.82 -14.88
C ILE A 18 -23.04 -26.56 -15.29
N LEU A 19 -23.18 -27.71 -15.93
CA LEU A 19 -22.03 -28.48 -16.41
C LEU A 19 -21.21 -27.70 -17.45
N VAL A 20 -21.87 -27.04 -18.41
CA VAL A 20 -21.19 -26.21 -19.41
C VAL A 20 -20.46 -25.03 -18.74
N LEU A 21 -21.11 -24.33 -17.81
CA LEU A 21 -20.49 -23.25 -17.03
C LEU A 21 -19.26 -23.74 -16.25
N ALA A 22 -19.37 -24.89 -15.60
CA ALA A 22 -18.24 -25.48 -14.86
C ALA A 22 -17.07 -25.81 -15.79
N LEU A 23 -17.34 -26.41 -16.95
CA LEU A 23 -16.30 -26.74 -17.95
C LEU A 23 -15.64 -25.48 -18.52
N VAL A 24 -16.42 -24.42 -18.79
CA VAL A 24 -15.89 -23.11 -19.24
C VAL A 24 -15.02 -22.50 -18.17
N THR A 25 -15.47 -22.49 -16.91
CA THR A 25 -14.70 -21.94 -15.78
C THR A 25 -13.38 -22.69 -15.61
N VAL A 26 -13.38 -24.03 -15.65
CA VAL A 26 -12.15 -24.84 -15.55
C VAL A 26 -11.22 -24.57 -16.73
N GLY A 27 -11.75 -24.48 -17.95
CA GLY A 27 -10.97 -24.15 -19.14
C GLY A 27 -10.33 -22.76 -19.07
N LEU A 28 -11.10 -21.75 -18.67
CA LEU A 28 -10.60 -20.39 -18.45
C LEU A 28 -9.56 -20.33 -17.33
N ARG A 29 -9.79 -21.03 -16.22
CA ARG A 29 -8.85 -21.11 -15.10
C ARG A 29 -7.49 -21.66 -15.54
N ALA A 30 -7.50 -22.76 -16.31
CA ALA A 30 -6.26 -23.34 -16.83
C ALA A 30 -5.55 -22.41 -17.82
N TYR A 31 -6.32 -21.78 -18.73
CA TYR A 31 -5.79 -20.83 -19.70
C TYR A 31 -5.20 -19.59 -19.03
N ASN A 32 -5.95 -18.94 -18.15
CA ASN A 32 -5.53 -17.71 -17.48
C ASN A 32 -4.35 -17.96 -16.54
N GLY A 33 -4.36 -19.06 -15.77
CA GLY A 33 -3.26 -19.42 -14.86
C GLY A 33 -1.94 -19.66 -15.61
N HIS A 34 -2.01 -20.12 -16.87
CA HIS A 34 -0.83 -20.25 -17.72
C HIS A 34 -0.42 -18.91 -18.37
N LYS A 35 -1.40 -18.13 -18.84
CA LYS A 35 -1.14 -16.88 -19.60
C LYS A 35 -0.78 -15.71 -18.69
N TYR A 36 -1.35 -15.67 -17.48
CA TYR A 36 -1.20 -14.58 -16.52
C TYR A 36 -0.70 -15.11 -15.18
N PRO A 37 0.50 -15.66 -15.11
CA PRO A 37 1.02 -16.16 -13.84
C PRO A 37 1.13 -15.02 -12.83
N ILE A 38 0.49 -15.20 -11.68
CA ILE A 38 0.70 -14.40 -10.47
C ILE A 38 1.57 -15.28 -9.58
N THR A 39 2.85 -15.37 -9.89
CA THR A 39 3.82 -16.00 -9.00
C THR A 39 4.11 -15.06 -7.85
N GLN A 40 4.28 -15.57 -6.64
CA GLN A 40 4.60 -14.76 -5.44
C GLN A 40 5.93 -14.00 -5.56
N SER A 41 6.69 -14.22 -6.61
CA SER A 41 7.94 -13.53 -6.90
C SER A 41 7.72 -12.24 -7.70
N ALA A 42 6.97 -11.28 -7.15
CA ALA A 42 7.24 -9.87 -7.51
C ALA A 42 8.60 -9.41 -6.93
N GLY A 43 9.47 -10.39 -6.60
CA GLY A 43 10.82 -10.23 -6.07
C GLY A 43 10.90 -10.45 -4.55
N GLU A 44 12.06 -10.89 -4.09
CA GLU A 44 12.40 -10.98 -2.68
C GLU A 44 12.27 -9.62 -1.97
N ALA A 45 12.32 -8.52 -2.74
CA ALA A 45 12.20 -7.15 -2.27
C ALA A 45 10.83 -6.80 -1.62
N MET A 46 9.78 -7.57 -1.91
CA MET A 46 8.41 -7.35 -1.40
C MET A 46 7.95 -8.51 -0.49
N SER A 47 8.86 -9.11 0.25
CA SER A 47 8.54 -10.23 1.14
C SER A 47 8.03 -9.74 2.50
N ALA A 48 6.97 -10.35 3.01
CA ALA A 48 6.56 -10.21 4.42
C ALA A 48 7.45 -11.02 5.38
N ASP A 49 8.27 -11.93 4.86
CA ASP A 49 9.17 -12.74 5.67
C ASP A 49 10.47 -11.97 5.96
N LYS A 50 10.63 -11.53 7.21
CA LYS A 50 11.84 -10.83 7.68
C LYS A 50 13.12 -11.59 7.40
N SER A 51 13.09 -12.92 7.38
CA SER A 51 14.28 -13.76 7.15
C SER A 51 14.80 -13.73 5.70
N SER A 52 14.01 -13.22 4.75
CA SER A 52 14.42 -13.05 3.37
C SER A 52 15.34 -11.84 3.15
N TYR A 53 15.52 -11.00 4.18
CA TYR A 53 16.34 -9.79 4.10
C TYR A 53 17.69 -9.95 4.81
N GLY A 54 18.74 -9.40 4.20
CA GLY A 54 20.08 -9.46 4.74
C GLY A 54 20.33 -8.44 5.86
N THR A 55 21.32 -8.73 6.70
CA THR A 55 21.89 -7.78 7.67
C THR A 55 23.38 -7.61 7.44
N SER A 56 23.93 -6.49 7.89
CA SER A 56 25.35 -6.17 7.77
C SER A 56 25.79 -5.27 8.94
N GLU A 57 27.03 -4.81 8.94
CA GLU A 57 27.48 -3.81 9.92
C GLU A 57 26.66 -2.51 9.85
N ARG A 58 26.14 -2.15 8.66
CA ARG A 58 25.32 -0.96 8.42
C ARG A 58 23.82 -1.22 8.40
N VAL A 59 23.38 -2.46 8.30
CA VAL A 59 21.96 -2.84 8.29
C VAL A 59 21.70 -3.78 9.45
N THR A 60 21.05 -3.29 10.49
CA THR A 60 20.76 -4.05 11.70
C THR A 60 19.26 -4.33 11.80
N ALA A 61 18.89 -5.59 12.08
CA ALA A 61 17.52 -5.90 12.43
C ALA A 61 17.16 -5.27 13.77
N ILE A 62 15.97 -4.66 13.85
CA ILE A 62 15.43 -4.05 15.05
C ILE A 62 14.10 -4.70 15.43
N GLU A 63 13.82 -4.77 16.72
CA GLU A 63 12.60 -5.34 17.27
C GLU A 63 12.30 -4.71 18.63
N GLY A 64 11.04 -4.43 18.88
CA GLY A 64 10.53 -3.86 20.14
C GLY A 64 9.24 -4.52 20.57
N GLU A 65 8.36 -3.79 21.25
CA GLU A 65 7.06 -4.30 21.67
C GLU A 65 6.16 -4.52 20.44
N TYR A 66 6.06 -3.52 19.55
CA TYR A 66 5.41 -3.62 18.25
C TYR A 66 6.37 -3.30 17.09
N LEU A 67 7.41 -2.50 17.36
CA LEU A 67 8.44 -2.15 16.36
C LEU A 67 9.06 -3.42 15.77
N ASN A 68 9.14 -3.48 14.44
CA ASN A 68 9.83 -4.57 13.75
C ASN A 68 10.34 -4.10 12.39
N GLY A 69 11.59 -4.41 12.05
CA GLY A 69 12.18 -4.00 10.78
C GLY A 69 13.70 -3.97 10.81
N PHE A 70 14.24 -2.98 10.12
CA PHE A 70 15.67 -2.79 9.92
C PHE A 70 16.06 -1.32 10.07
N HIS A 71 17.24 -1.09 10.63
CA HIS A 71 17.86 0.22 10.69
C HIS A 71 19.07 0.22 9.74
N PHE A 72 19.02 1.07 8.72
CA PHE A 72 20.05 1.30 7.74
C PHE A 72 20.87 2.53 8.13
N ARG A 73 22.16 2.35 8.28
CA ARG A 73 23.12 3.44 8.47
C ARG A 73 23.85 3.68 7.16
N PRO A 74 23.88 4.92 6.65
CA PRO A 74 24.65 5.24 5.45
C PRO A 74 26.16 5.06 5.72
N GLU A 75 26.97 4.94 4.66
CA GLU A 75 28.43 4.93 4.79
C GLU A 75 28.94 6.28 5.30
N GLU A 76 28.38 7.35 4.76
CA GLU A 76 28.55 8.72 5.21
C GLU A 76 27.18 9.37 5.32
N LYS A 77 26.83 9.84 6.52
CA LYS A 77 25.57 10.56 6.75
C LYS A 77 25.69 11.98 6.22
N THR A 78 25.14 12.23 5.04
CA THR A 78 25.19 13.54 4.36
C THR A 78 23.92 14.34 4.54
N HIS A 79 22.86 13.72 5.09
CA HIS A 79 21.56 14.33 5.31
C HIS A 79 21.17 14.25 6.78
N ARG A 80 20.52 15.32 7.31
CA ARG A 80 20.03 15.38 8.69
C ARG A 80 18.76 14.53 8.83
N GLY A 81 18.45 14.14 10.06
CA GLY A 81 17.20 13.43 10.36
C GLY A 81 17.18 11.97 9.93
N VAL A 82 15.99 11.46 9.70
CA VAL A 82 15.74 10.06 9.40
C VAL A 82 14.57 9.92 8.41
N VAL A 83 14.67 8.93 7.54
CA VAL A 83 13.57 8.51 6.67
C VAL A 83 13.01 7.18 7.18
N VAL A 84 11.71 7.09 7.40
CA VAL A 84 11.01 5.85 7.77
C VAL A 84 10.23 5.37 6.55
N VAL A 85 10.41 4.12 6.13
CA VAL A 85 9.73 3.56 4.97
C VAL A 85 8.85 2.38 5.33
N TYR A 86 7.67 2.31 4.70
CA TYR A 86 6.69 1.24 4.82
C TYR A 86 6.28 0.74 3.44
N GLY A 87 6.21 -0.58 3.24
CA GLY A 87 5.63 -1.21 2.06
C GLY A 87 4.10 -1.14 2.06
N GLY A 88 3.46 -1.96 1.24
CA GLY A 88 2.02 -1.98 1.06
C GLY A 88 1.31 -3.13 1.78
N SER A 89 0.18 -3.55 1.20
CA SER A 89 -0.66 -4.64 1.73
C SER A 89 -0.01 -6.02 1.67
N GLU A 90 1.08 -6.16 0.96
CA GLU A 90 1.90 -7.38 0.94
C GLU A 90 2.68 -7.57 2.25
N GLY A 91 2.77 -6.54 3.10
CA GLY A 91 3.40 -6.58 4.41
C GLY A 91 4.93 -6.55 4.37
N SER A 92 5.54 -6.00 3.31
CA SER A 92 6.99 -5.78 3.23
C SER A 92 7.40 -4.50 3.96
N PRO A 93 8.69 -4.38 4.35
CA PRO A 93 9.21 -3.16 4.98
C PRO A 93 9.77 -2.15 3.96
N ASP A 94 9.53 -2.32 2.64
CA ASP A 94 10.15 -1.56 1.56
C ASP A 94 11.70 -1.49 1.65
N TYR A 95 12.31 -2.65 1.89
CA TYR A 95 13.75 -2.79 2.13
C TYR A 95 14.62 -2.23 1.01
N SER A 96 14.20 -2.41 -0.26
CA SER A 96 14.97 -1.94 -1.42
C SER A 96 15.04 -0.41 -1.48
N ARG A 97 13.97 0.28 -1.16
CA ARG A 97 13.95 1.75 -1.05
C ARG A 97 14.84 2.22 0.08
N ALA A 98 14.77 1.57 1.24
CA ALA A 98 15.64 1.89 2.36
C ALA A 98 17.12 1.75 2.01
N GLN A 99 17.49 0.69 1.29
CA GLN A 99 18.87 0.49 0.84
C GLN A 99 19.31 1.63 -0.10
N GLN A 100 18.48 2.01 -1.08
CA GLN A 100 18.81 3.09 -2.02
C GLN A 100 18.99 4.43 -1.29
N LEU A 101 18.10 4.76 -0.37
CA LEU A 101 18.18 5.99 0.41
C LEU A 101 19.41 6.00 1.34
N ALA A 102 19.77 4.85 1.92
CA ALA A 102 20.98 4.74 2.72
C ALA A 102 22.25 4.90 1.88
N ASP A 103 22.26 4.39 0.64
CA ASP A 103 23.34 4.58 -0.30
C ASP A 103 23.43 6.05 -0.78
N ASP A 104 22.30 6.78 -0.78
CA ASP A 104 22.23 8.24 -1.04
C ASP A 104 22.59 9.10 0.20
N GLY A 105 22.96 8.48 1.35
CA GLY A 105 23.47 9.17 2.55
C GLY A 105 22.42 9.50 3.62
N TYR A 106 21.22 8.96 3.53
CA TYR A 106 20.18 9.08 4.57
C TYR A 106 20.30 7.98 5.62
N GLU A 107 19.99 8.29 6.87
CA GLU A 107 19.70 7.28 7.87
C GLU A 107 18.25 6.82 7.72
N VAL A 108 18.01 5.49 7.65
CA VAL A 108 16.69 4.97 7.24
C VAL A 108 16.21 3.87 8.18
N LEU A 109 14.94 3.91 8.53
CA LEU A 109 14.21 2.81 9.17
C LEU A 109 13.28 2.17 8.14
N SER A 110 13.48 0.90 7.86
CA SER A 110 12.65 0.07 6.98
C SER A 110 11.78 -0.82 7.84
N LEU A 111 10.48 -0.52 7.94
CA LEU A 111 9.64 -1.08 8.99
C LEU A 111 8.46 -1.88 8.44
N PHE A 112 8.20 -3.00 9.10
CA PHE A 112 6.92 -3.70 9.01
C PHE A 112 5.89 -2.96 9.88
N PHE A 113 4.67 -2.81 9.43
CA PHE A 113 3.59 -2.25 10.25
C PHE A 113 2.52 -3.29 10.62
N PHE A 114 2.61 -4.49 10.07
CA PHE A 114 1.85 -5.69 10.45
C PHE A 114 2.57 -6.96 9.96
N GLY A 115 2.11 -8.13 10.36
CA GLY A 115 2.53 -9.44 9.81
C GLY A 115 3.65 -10.12 10.58
N GLN A 116 4.38 -9.41 11.44
CA GLN A 116 5.47 -10.00 12.22
C GLN A 116 4.94 -10.65 13.54
N PRO A 117 5.74 -11.52 14.18
CA PRO A 117 5.29 -12.25 15.38
C PRO A 117 4.84 -11.37 16.55
N ASN A 118 5.39 -10.14 16.66
CA ASN A 118 5.03 -9.15 17.67
C ASN A 118 3.97 -8.14 17.19
N GLN A 119 3.40 -8.34 16.00
CA GLN A 119 2.45 -7.42 15.37
C GLN A 119 1.09 -8.08 15.10
N LYS A 120 0.11 -7.29 14.65
CA LYS A 120 -1.13 -7.85 14.11
C LYS A 120 -0.80 -8.78 12.94
N PRO A 121 -1.39 -9.99 12.88
CA PRO A 121 -1.04 -10.99 11.85
C PRO A 121 -1.55 -10.62 10.46
N THR A 122 -2.54 -9.74 10.37
CA THR A 122 -3.18 -9.29 9.12
C THR A 122 -3.33 -7.79 9.14
N LEU A 123 -3.56 -7.20 7.97
CA LEU A 123 -3.83 -5.78 7.84
C LEU A 123 -5.28 -5.47 8.32
N ALA A 124 -5.53 -5.66 9.59
CA ALA A 124 -6.78 -5.33 10.24
C ALA A 124 -6.53 -4.94 11.70
N ASN A 125 -7.16 -3.85 12.13
CA ASN A 125 -6.96 -3.25 13.46
C ASN A 125 -5.49 -2.96 13.78
N VAL A 126 -4.72 -2.53 12.79
CA VAL A 126 -3.30 -2.16 12.98
C VAL A 126 -3.26 -0.85 13.76
N PRO A 127 -2.58 -0.80 14.92
CA PRO A 127 -2.57 0.40 15.76
C PRO A 127 -1.68 1.49 15.16
N LEU A 128 -2.20 2.72 15.00
CA LEU A 128 -1.38 3.87 14.59
C LEU A 128 -0.36 4.24 15.67
N GLU A 129 -0.72 4.06 16.94
CA GLU A 129 0.12 4.33 18.11
C GLU A 129 1.41 3.48 18.18
N GLN A 130 1.57 2.47 17.33
CA GLN A 130 2.86 1.80 17.14
C GLN A 130 3.97 2.77 16.72
N PHE A 131 3.60 3.91 16.10
CA PHE A 131 4.56 4.93 15.69
C PHE A 131 5.17 5.69 16.89
N ASP A 132 4.53 5.69 18.06
CA ASP A 132 5.12 6.23 19.30
C ASP A 132 6.41 5.47 19.66
N GLU A 133 6.44 4.13 19.45
CA GLU A 133 7.65 3.32 19.66
C GLU A 133 8.74 3.60 18.60
N VAL A 134 8.33 3.91 17.36
CA VAL A 134 9.26 4.32 16.28
C VAL A 134 9.91 5.66 16.65
N ALA A 135 9.13 6.63 17.11
CA ALA A 135 9.63 7.93 17.58
C ALA A 135 10.60 7.77 18.74
N ASP A 136 10.22 6.96 19.73
CA ASP A 136 11.08 6.61 20.87
C ASP A 136 12.41 5.94 20.44
N TYR A 137 12.35 5.08 19.42
CA TYR A 137 13.54 4.45 18.87
C TYR A 137 14.45 5.48 18.18
N ILE A 138 13.87 6.39 17.39
CA ILE A 138 14.59 7.49 16.73
C ILE A 138 15.31 8.34 17.77
N ASP A 139 14.62 8.80 18.79
CA ASP A 139 15.17 9.67 19.83
C ASP A 139 16.32 9.01 20.62
N LYS A 140 16.28 7.70 20.79
CA LYS A 140 17.30 6.94 21.54
C LYS A 140 18.50 6.53 20.73
N ASN A 141 18.34 6.29 19.40
CA ASN A 141 19.32 5.59 18.61
C ASN A 141 19.85 6.38 17.40
N ILE A 142 19.18 7.47 17.01
CA ILE A 142 19.53 8.26 15.84
C ILE A 142 19.91 9.67 16.27
N GLU A 143 21.15 10.06 15.96
CA GLU A 143 21.58 11.42 16.23
C GLU A 143 20.88 12.41 15.31
N ARG A 144 20.00 13.21 15.88
CA ARG A 144 19.32 14.32 15.22
C ARG A 144 20.11 15.58 15.46
N ALA A 145 21.16 15.81 14.65
CA ALA A 145 22.02 16.98 14.78
C ALA A 145 21.22 18.28 14.70
N GLY A 146 21.29 19.12 15.71
CA GLY A 146 20.53 20.37 15.84
C GLY A 146 19.67 20.49 17.08
N GLU A 147 19.53 19.43 17.87
CA GLU A 147 18.63 19.34 19.04
C GLU A 147 18.95 20.27 20.23
N LYS A 148 19.83 21.22 20.10
CA LYS A 148 20.24 21.97 21.29
C LYS A 148 19.27 23.06 21.74
N ASP A 149 18.37 23.56 20.91
CA ASP A 149 17.38 24.58 21.31
C ASP A 149 16.12 24.57 20.42
N GLY A 150 15.24 23.61 20.62
CA GLY A 150 13.77 23.76 20.45
C GLY A 150 13.14 23.87 19.06
N ASP A 151 13.72 24.55 18.09
CA ASP A 151 13.10 24.84 16.79
C ASP A 151 13.80 24.20 15.57
N ASP A 152 14.87 23.45 15.76
CA ASP A 152 15.70 22.87 14.69
C ASP A 152 15.91 21.35 14.81
N ALA A 153 14.93 20.63 15.34
CA ALA A 153 15.00 19.17 15.34
C ALA A 153 15.13 18.63 13.90
N ALA A 154 16.09 17.75 13.67
CA ALA A 154 16.27 17.16 12.34
C ALA A 154 15.04 16.34 11.93
N PRO A 155 14.58 16.44 10.67
CA PRO A 155 13.25 15.99 10.28
C PRO A 155 13.08 14.47 10.29
N VAL A 156 11.87 14.03 10.56
CA VAL A 156 11.37 12.67 10.33
C VAL A 156 10.48 12.69 9.08
N THR A 157 10.94 12.04 8.03
CA THR A 157 10.12 11.84 6.81
C THR A 157 9.57 10.42 6.80
N VAL A 158 8.27 10.26 6.59
CA VAL A 158 7.63 8.95 6.44
C VAL A 158 7.26 8.74 4.97
N ILE A 159 7.68 7.63 4.39
CA ILE A 159 7.36 7.21 3.03
C ILE A 159 6.53 5.94 3.10
N GLY A 160 5.36 5.95 2.47
CA GLY A 160 4.50 4.77 2.37
C GLY A 160 4.09 4.48 0.94
N THR A 161 3.82 3.20 0.65
CA THR A 161 3.31 2.74 -0.64
C THR A 161 1.97 2.04 -0.44
N SER A 162 0.92 2.40 -1.21
CA SER A 162 -0.38 1.73 -1.15
C SER A 162 -0.96 1.76 0.28
N LYS A 163 -1.22 0.62 0.91
CA LYS A 163 -1.68 0.57 2.31
C LYS A 163 -0.68 1.17 3.31
N GLY A 164 0.61 1.18 2.99
CA GLY A 164 1.59 1.93 3.78
C GLY A 164 1.50 3.44 3.55
N ALA A 165 1.03 3.90 2.37
CA ALA A 165 0.70 5.30 2.14
C ALA A 165 -0.50 5.72 3.00
N GLU A 166 -1.60 4.94 2.98
CA GLU A 166 -2.77 5.15 3.85
C GLU A 166 -2.36 5.22 5.34
N PHE A 167 -1.46 4.32 5.79
CA PHE A 167 -0.91 4.35 7.14
C PHE A 167 -0.14 5.65 7.43
N ALA A 168 0.79 6.04 6.55
CA ALA A 168 1.61 7.24 6.71
C ALA A 168 0.76 8.53 6.66
N GLU A 169 -0.24 8.60 5.80
CA GLU A 169 -1.21 9.69 5.70
C GLU A 169 -2.02 9.83 6.99
N LEU A 170 -2.47 8.72 7.58
CA LEU A 170 -3.17 8.73 8.86
C LEU A 170 -2.26 9.16 10.01
N LEU A 171 -0.97 8.79 10.02
CA LEU A 171 -0.01 9.28 11.02
C LEU A 171 0.09 10.81 10.94
N ALA A 172 0.25 11.37 9.75
CA ALA A 172 0.32 12.81 9.54
C ALA A 172 -1.00 13.51 9.94
N ALA A 173 -2.14 12.98 9.51
CA ALA A 173 -3.47 13.51 9.80
C ALA A 173 -3.82 13.48 11.31
N ARG A 174 -3.26 12.54 12.06
CA ARG A 174 -3.52 12.36 13.51
C ARG A 174 -2.47 13.01 14.42
N GLY A 175 -1.52 13.76 13.84
CA GLY A 175 -0.53 14.53 14.59
C GLY A 175 0.56 13.68 15.27
N TYR A 176 0.86 12.50 14.73
CA TYR A 176 2.07 11.76 15.09
C TYR A 176 3.32 12.55 14.69
N PRO A 177 4.50 12.30 15.31
CA PRO A 177 5.71 13.09 15.06
C PRO A 177 6.33 12.81 13.68
N VAL A 178 5.65 13.27 12.64
CA VAL A 178 6.03 13.24 11.23
C VAL A 178 6.21 14.67 10.77
N ASP A 179 7.38 15.00 10.18
CA ASP A 179 7.66 16.33 9.64
C ASP A 179 7.39 16.40 8.14
N ASN A 180 7.61 15.31 7.41
CA ASN A 180 7.31 15.23 5.99
C ASN A 180 6.67 13.87 5.64
N LEU A 181 5.75 13.89 4.69
CA LEU A 181 5.03 12.72 4.20
C LEU A 181 5.30 12.52 2.71
N VAL A 182 5.62 11.29 2.32
CA VAL A 182 5.65 10.87 0.92
C VAL A 182 4.73 9.67 0.73
N ALA A 183 3.81 9.73 -0.22
CA ALA A 183 2.87 8.66 -0.50
C ALA A 183 2.94 8.24 -1.97
N PHE A 184 3.26 6.97 -2.21
CA PHE A 184 3.12 6.32 -3.51
C PHE A 184 1.79 5.58 -3.55
N ALA A 185 0.97 5.86 -4.55
CA ALA A 185 -0.42 5.45 -4.62
C ALA A 185 -1.20 5.85 -3.34
N PRO A 186 -1.44 7.17 -3.13
CA PRO A 186 -2.12 7.71 -1.95
C PRO A 186 -3.59 7.28 -1.86
N ALA A 187 -4.18 7.44 -0.67
CA ALA A 187 -5.58 7.17 -0.38
C ALA A 187 -6.30 8.43 0.12
N GLU A 188 -7.50 8.74 -0.41
CA GLU A 188 -8.36 9.81 0.11
C GLU A 188 -9.11 9.38 1.37
N TYR A 189 -9.34 8.09 1.51
CA TYR A 189 -10.08 7.49 2.63
C TYR A 189 -9.26 6.38 3.27
N SER A 190 -9.45 6.16 4.56
CA SER A 190 -9.11 4.87 5.14
C SER A 190 -10.12 3.83 4.65
N TYR A 191 -9.69 2.60 4.43
CA TYR A 191 -10.51 1.51 3.91
C TYR A 191 -10.58 0.34 4.88
N SER A 192 -11.51 -0.57 4.60
CA SER A 192 -11.61 -1.84 5.32
C SER A 192 -10.28 -2.58 5.37
N GLY A 193 -10.05 -3.25 6.47
CA GLY A 193 -8.90 -4.13 6.66
C GLY A 193 -8.93 -5.37 5.75
N LEU A 194 -7.77 -5.91 5.48
CA LEU A 194 -7.56 -7.07 4.61
C LEU A 194 -7.36 -8.34 5.46
N ASP A 195 -8.37 -8.70 6.23
CA ASP A 195 -8.42 -9.97 6.96
C ASP A 195 -9.48 -10.91 6.39
N TYR A 196 -9.04 -11.83 5.57
CA TYR A 196 -9.91 -12.84 4.96
C TYR A 196 -10.22 -14.01 5.90
N SER A 197 -9.65 -14.03 7.11
CA SER A 197 -9.87 -15.07 8.14
C SER A 197 -11.02 -14.75 9.10
N SER A 198 -11.52 -13.51 9.10
CA SER A 198 -12.50 -12.95 10.05
C SER A 198 -13.93 -13.49 9.91
N ARG A 199 -14.15 -14.58 9.15
CA ARG A 199 -15.45 -15.23 8.93
C ARG A 199 -16.55 -14.28 8.43
N GLY A 200 -16.16 -13.26 7.66
CA GLY A 200 -17.05 -12.28 7.07
C GLY A 200 -17.40 -11.10 7.98
N GLU A 201 -16.74 -10.95 9.11
CA GLU A 201 -16.73 -9.70 9.85
C GLU A 201 -15.80 -8.73 9.13
N GLU A 202 -16.28 -7.52 8.85
CA GLU A 202 -15.47 -6.47 8.27
C GLU A 202 -14.83 -5.65 9.39
N LEU A 203 -13.53 -5.50 9.32
CA LEU A 203 -12.72 -4.79 10.30
C LEU A 203 -12.09 -3.56 9.64
N PRO A 204 -11.77 -2.50 10.39
CA PRO A 204 -10.97 -1.39 9.87
C PRO A 204 -9.54 -1.84 9.57
N SER A 205 -8.83 -1.18 8.65
CA SER A 205 -7.40 -1.36 8.50
C SER A 205 -6.67 -0.94 9.77
N PHE A 206 -7.08 0.21 10.36
CA PHE A 206 -6.34 0.86 11.43
C PHE A 206 -7.19 1.18 12.65
N THR A 207 -6.54 1.25 13.79
CA THR A 207 -7.05 1.78 15.05
C THR A 207 -6.13 2.89 15.54
N ASP A 208 -6.65 3.81 16.36
CA ASP A 208 -5.86 4.85 16.99
C ASP A 208 -6.20 4.87 18.49
N ARG A 209 -5.22 4.60 19.34
CA ARG A 209 -5.34 4.49 20.81
C ARG A 209 -6.50 3.60 21.27
N GLY A 210 -6.69 2.49 20.53
CA GLY A 210 -7.74 1.51 20.77
C GLY A 210 -9.09 1.83 20.17
N GLU A 211 -9.29 3.03 19.60
CA GLU A 211 -10.50 3.42 18.89
C GLU A 211 -10.40 3.07 17.40
N THR A 212 -11.53 2.71 16.79
CA THR A 212 -11.60 2.44 15.35
C THR A 212 -11.37 3.73 14.56
N VAL A 213 -10.44 3.72 13.61
CA VAL A 213 -10.37 4.75 12.57
C VAL A 213 -11.54 4.53 11.62
N GLY A 214 -12.33 5.58 11.34
CA GLY A 214 -13.40 5.51 10.34
C GLY A 214 -12.88 5.00 9.02
N TYR A 215 -13.68 4.21 8.29
CA TYR A 215 -13.23 3.58 7.05
C TYR A 215 -14.34 3.41 6.02
N ALA A 216 -13.98 3.47 4.75
CA ALA A 216 -14.83 3.15 3.62
C ALA A 216 -15.01 1.62 3.52
N SER A 217 -16.26 1.17 3.67
CA SER A 217 -16.63 -0.24 3.75
C SER A 217 -16.67 -0.91 2.38
N PHE A 218 -16.01 -2.06 2.22
CA PHE A 218 -16.12 -2.88 1.01
C PHE A 218 -17.47 -3.58 0.87
N ARG A 219 -18.29 -3.68 1.93
CA ARG A 219 -19.65 -4.20 1.86
C ARG A 219 -20.57 -3.27 1.06
N GLU A 220 -20.21 -2.01 0.96
CA GLU A 220 -20.91 -1.00 0.18
C GLU A 220 -20.50 -1.05 -1.31
N SER A 221 -19.61 -1.97 -1.69
CA SER A 221 -19.24 -2.17 -3.08
C SER A 221 -20.43 -2.60 -3.95
N SER A 222 -20.43 -2.20 -5.22
CA SER A 222 -21.51 -2.55 -6.13
C SER A 222 -21.58 -4.05 -6.37
N ILE A 223 -22.81 -4.59 -6.52
CA ILE A 223 -23.04 -6.02 -6.85
C ILE A 223 -22.28 -6.42 -8.12
N SER A 224 -22.17 -5.52 -9.11
CA SER A 224 -21.46 -5.79 -10.36
C SER A 224 -19.93 -5.88 -10.16
N ALA A 225 -19.34 -5.02 -9.33
CA ALA A 225 -17.92 -5.08 -8.99
C ALA A 225 -17.59 -6.38 -8.24
N GLY A 226 -18.40 -6.72 -7.24
CA GLY A 226 -18.26 -7.99 -6.51
C GLY A 226 -18.42 -9.23 -7.40
N ALA A 227 -19.40 -9.24 -8.30
CA ALA A 227 -19.60 -10.34 -9.23
C ALA A 227 -18.44 -10.49 -10.22
N LYS A 228 -17.88 -9.37 -10.74
CA LYS A 228 -16.70 -9.38 -11.60
C LYS A 228 -15.50 -9.94 -10.85
N MET A 229 -15.23 -9.46 -9.66
CA MET A 229 -14.12 -9.93 -8.82
C MET A 229 -14.21 -11.43 -8.56
N LEU A 230 -15.39 -11.95 -8.18
CA LEU A 230 -15.61 -13.39 -7.98
C LEU A 230 -15.40 -14.20 -9.26
N TRP A 231 -15.82 -13.68 -10.41
CA TRP A 231 -15.58 -14.32 -11.69
C TRP A 231 -14.09 -14.36 -12.05
N ASP A 232 -13.37 -13.25 -11.88
CA ASP A 232 -11.93 -13.18 -12.14
C ASP A 232 -11.17 -14.16 -11.21
N MET A 233 -11.51 -14.21 -9.93
CA MET A 233 -10.94 -15.19 -8.98
C MET A 233 -11.25 -16.63 -9.37
N ALA A 234 -12.50 -16.94 -9.75
CA ALA A 234 -12.91 -18.29 -10.15
C ALA A 234 -12.20 -18.76 -11.43
N THR A 235 -11.92 -17.85 -12.36
CA THR A 235 -11.25 -18.13 -13.63
C THR A 235 -9.73 -17.91 -13.59
N SER A 236 -9.16 -17.57 -12.43
CA SER A 236 -7.73 -17.16 -12.27
C SER A 236 -7.30 -16.04 -13.23
N TYR A 237 -8.21 -15.13 -13.55
CA TYR A 237 -7.87 -13.89 -14.22
C TYR A 237 -7.34 -12.89 -13.19
N PRO A 238 -6.32 -12.07 -13.51
CA PRO A 238 -5.82 -11.05 -12.58
C PRO A 238 -6.91 -10.08 -12.16
N VAL A 239 -7.08 -9.92 -10.85
CA VAL A 239 -8.19 -9.15 -10.29
C VAL A 239 -7.83 -7.67 -10.26
N SER A 240 -8.67 -6.82 -10.86
CA SER A 240 -8.67 -5.39 -10.60
C SER A 240 -9.58 -5.11 -9.40
N TYR A 241 -9.06 -4.41 -8.40
CA TYR A 241 -9.81 -4.04 -7.19
C TYR A 241 -10.40 -2.62 -7.27
N ARG A 242 -10.00 -1.82 -8.27
CA ARG A 242 -10.36 -0.41 -8.42
C ARG A 242 -11.86 -0.16 -8.27
N ALA A 243 -12.71 -0.92 -8.99
CA ALA A 243 -14.15 -0.74 -8.91
C ALA A 243 -14.73 -0.99 -7.50
N THR A 244 -14.10 -1.84 -6.70
CA THR A 244 -14.49 -2.08 -5.30
C THR A 244 -14.13 -0.90 -4.41
N TYR A 245 -12.91 -0.37 -4.55
CA TYR A 245 -12.45 0.81 -3.83
C TYR A 245 -13.23 2.07 -4.21
N GLU A 246 -13.49 2.30 -5.50
CA GLU A 246 -14.32 3.43 -5.97
C GLU A 246 -15.73 3.38 -5.40
N ALA A 247 -16.36 2.18 -5.35
CA ALA A 247 -17.68 2.03 -4.79
C ALA A 247 -17.69 2.22 -3.27
N ALA A 248 -16.66 1.75 -2.56
CA ALA A 248 -16.49 2.00 -1.13
C ALA A 248 -16.33 3.50 -0.84
N ALA A 249 -15.46 4.19 -1.58
CA ALA A 249 -15.24 5.62 -1.44
C ALA A 249 -16.51 6.45 -1.73
N ALA A 250 -17.29 6.06 -2.74
CA ALA A 250 -18.55 6.76 -3.08
C ALA A 250 -19.62 6.71 -1.97
N ASN A 251 -19.50 5.77 -1.03
CA ASN A 251 -20.42 5.59 0.09
C ASN A 251 -19.73 5.85 1.45
N ALA A 252 -18.48 6.32 1.45
CA ALA A 252 -17.72 6.59 2.67
C ALA A 252 -18.33 7.76 3.45
N GLY A 253 -18.32 7.65 4.78
CA GLY A 253 -18.61 8.77 5.67
C GLY A 253 -17.43 9.74 5.77
N ASP A 254 -17.70 10.95 6.27
CA ASP A 254 -16.67 11.96 6.50
C ASP A 254 -15.60 11.49 7.49
N ASP A 255 -15.95 10.60 8.41
CA ASP A 255 -15.04 10.01 9.40
C ASP A 255 -14.00 9.05 8.81
N ALA A 256 -14.23 8.57 7.60
CA ALA A 256 -13.30 7.73 6.85
C ALA A 256 -12.29 8.56 6.04
N ARG A 257 -12.57 9.86 5.81
CA ARG A 257 -11.73 10.72 4.99
C ARG A 257 -10.44 11.08 5.70
N ILE A 258 -9.35 11.07 4.93
CA ILE A 258 -8.02 11.48 5.42
C ILE A 258 -7.90 12.99 5.22
N GLU A 259 -7.77 13.72 6.34
CA GLU A 259 -7.68 15.18 6.36
C GLU A 259 -6.25 15.60 6.69
N LEU A 260 -5.55 16.17 5.68
CA LEU A 260 -4.19 16.69 5.82
C LEU A 260 -4.14 18.22 5.92
N SER A 261 -5.28 18.90 5.93
CA SER A 261 -5.38 20.36 5.99
C SER A 261 -4.67 20.98 7.20
N ASP A 262 -4.64 20.29 8.32
CA ASP A 262 -3.98 20.73 9.55
C ASP A 262 -2.53 20.23 9.68
N PHE A 263 -2.05 19.44 8.71
CA PHE A 263 -0.67 18.97 8.68
C PHE A 263 0.25 20.07 8.18
N GLY A 264 1.13 20.56 9.07
CA GLY A 264 2.02 21.68 8.77
C GLY A 264 3.29 21.30 7.99
N GLY A 265 3.58 20.00 7.85
CA GLY A 265 4.75 19.47 7.15
C GLY A 265 4.60 19.46 5.63
N ASN A 266 5.65 19.05 4.91
CA ASN A 266 5.57 18.89 3.46
C ASN A 266 4.94 17.56 3.09
N VAL A 267 4.17 17.54 2.02
CA VAL A 267 3.53 16.32 1.48
C VAL A 267 3.85 16.16 0.00
N LEU A 268 4.30 14.96 -0.38
CA LEU A 268 4.62 14.60 -1.76
C LEU A 268 3.86 13.33 -2.16
N LEU A 269 3.01 13.45 -3.17
CA LEU A 269 2.12 12.38 -3.61
C LEU A 269 2.45 11.96 -5.04
N PHE A 270 2.54 10.65 -5.28
CA PHE A 270 2.76 10.05 -6.58
C PHE A 270 1.65 9.06 -6.92
N ALA A 271 0.98 9.24 -8.06
CA ALA A 271 -0.15 8.40 -8.47
C ALA A 271 -0.14 8.10 -9.96
N GLY A 272 -0.60 6.91 -10.35
CA GLY A 272 -0.85 6.54 -11.74
C GLY A 272 -2.33 6.64 -12.10
N GLU A 273 -2.68 7.25 -13.26
CA GLU A 273 -4.07 7.33 -13.73
C GLU A 273 -4.62 5.97 -14.19
N ALA A 274 -3.73 5.06 -14.58
CA ALA A 274 -4.11 3.70 -15.01
C ALA A 274 -4.04 2.67 -13.86
N ASP A 275 -4.01 3.11 -12.62
CA ASP A 275 -4.04 2.26 -11.43
C ASP A 275 -5.29 1.36 -11.43
N GLN A 276 -5.08 0.04 -11.29
CA GLN A 276 -6.15 -0.97 -11.27
C GLN A 276 -6.40 -1.54 -9.87
N MET A 277 -5.64 -1.09 -8.86
CA MET A 277 -5.87 -1.47 -7.47
C MET A 277 -6.88 -0.55 -6.82
N TRP A 278 -6.66 0.78 -6.90
CA TRP A 278 -7.60 1.81 -6.44
C TRP A 278 -7.44 3.13 -7.22
N GLN A 279 -8.20 4.16 -6.88
CA GLN A 279 -8.23 5.46 -7.56
C GLN A 279 -7.18 6.43 -6.98
N ALA A 280 -5.90 6.07 -7.02
CA ALA A 280 -4.82 6.87 -6.41
C ALA A 280 -4.71 8.29 -7.01
N GLU A 281 -4.97 8.46 -8.31
CA GLU A 281 -4.94 9.76 -8.97
C GLU A 281 -6.06 10.70 -8.50
N ILE A 282 -7.22 10.15 -8.14
CA ILE A 282 -8.33 10.93 -7.55
C ILE A 282 -7.93 11.35 -6.15
N ALA A 283 -7.42 10.42 -5.35
CA ALA A 283 -6.93 10.69 -4.01
C ALA A 283 -5.82 11.77 -4.00
N ALA A 284 -4.81 11.64 -4.86
CA ALA A 284 -3.72 12.61 -4.95
C ALA A 284 -4.21 14.02 -5.25
N ARG A 285 -5.17 14.16 -6.18
CA ARG A 285 -5.76 15.47 -6.52
C ARG A 285 -6.60 16.02 -5.37
N ALA A 286 -7.43 15.19 -4.73
CA ALA A 286 -8.27 15.60 -3.61
C ALA A 286 -7.44 16.03 -2.39
N LEU A 287 -6.37 15.29 -2.07
CA LEU A 287 -5.45 15.66 -1.00
C LEU A 287 -4.68 16.93 -1.32
N ALA A 288 -4.25 17.13 -2.57
CA ALA A 288 -3.54 18.35 -2.98
C ALA A 288 -4.40 19.62 -2.86
N GLU A 289 -5.72 19.51 -2.90
CA GLU A 289 -6.63 20.63 -2.69
C GLU A 289 -6.73 21.06 -1.20
N GLN A 290 -6.26 20.22 -0.27
CA GLN A 290 -6.34 20.50 1.17
C GLN A 290 -5.28 21.47 1.67
N GLY A 291 -4.14 21.64 0.98
CA GLY A 291 -3.08 22.54 1.43
C GLY A 291 -2.04 22.91 0.37
N GLY A 292 -1.47 24.11 0.47
CA GLY A 292 -0.41 24.57 -0.44
C GLY A 292 0.95 23.91 -0.23
N ASN A 293 1.11 23.13 0.83
CA ASN A 293 2.27 22.31 1.17
C ASN A 293 2.17 20.88 0.62
N ILE A 294 1.11 20.56 -0.13
CA ILE A 294 0.87 19.23 -0.71
C ILE A 294 1.14 19.29 -2.21
N GLU A 295 2.21 18.61 -2.64
CA GLU A 295 2.62 18.49 -4.04
C GLU A 295 2.19 17.12 -4.57
N ALA A 296 1.47 17.07 -5.70
CA ALA A 296 0.98 15.84 -6.31
C ALA A 296 1.48 15.70 -7.76
N HIS A 297 2.02 14.52 -8.07
CA HIS A 297 2.45 14.12 -9.41
C HIS A 297 1.61 12.94 -9.88
N VAL A 298 0.90 13.14 -10.99
CA VAL A 298 -0.01 12.15 -11.55
C VAL A 298 0.43 11.78 -12.95
N TYR A 299 0.64 10.47 -13.18
CA TYR A 299 1.22 9.92 -14.40
C TYR A 299 0.16 9.20 -15.23
N PRO A 300 -0.17 9.70 -16.47
CA PRO A 300 -1.32 9.20 -17.23
C PRO A 300 -1.29 7.71 -17.56
N ASP A 301 -0.11 7.16 -17.91
CA ASP A 301 0.05 5.77 -18.37
C ASP A 301 0.62 4.84 -17.30
N ALA A 302 0.77 5.31 -16.06
CA ALA A 302 1.29 4.53 -14.94
C ALA A 302 0.17 3.87 -14.14
N GLY A 303 0.49 2.73 -13.53
CA GLY A 303 -0.41 1.97 -12.67
C GLY A 303 -0.18 2.24 -11.18
N HIS A 304 -0.49 1.22 -10.37
CA HIS A 304 -0.43 1.28 -8.91
C HIS A 304 1.00 1.36 -8.34
N ALA A 305 1.96 0.76 -9.02
CA ALA A 305 3.35 0.72 -8.58
C ALA A 305 4.30 0.99 -9.74
N PHE A 306 5.35 1.75 -9.46
CA PHE A 306 6.34 2.17 -10.44
C PHE A 306 7.61 1.33 -10.28
N PHE A 307 8.01 0.62 -11.33
CA PHE A 307 9.16 -0.29 -11.30
C PHE A 307 10.23 0.11 -12.31
N PRO A 308 11.52 0.08 -11.95
CA PRO A 308 12.61 0.33 -12.90
C PRO A 308 12.62 -0.71 -14.03
N ASN A 309 12.34 -1.97 -13.68
CA ASN A 309 12.27 -3.12 -14.61
C ASN A 309 10.83 -3.53 -14.88
N ALA A 310 9.99 -2.57 -15.30
CA ALA A 310 8.56 -2.81 -15.51
C ALA A 310 8.26 -3.92 -16.55
N ASP A 311 9.19 -4.19 -17.47
CA ASP A 311 9.13 -5.29 -18.44
C ASP A 311 9.39 -6.68 -17.84
N GLU A 312 10.04 -6.76 -16.69
CA GLU A 312 10.29 -8.02 -15.95
C GLU A 312 9.11 -8.40 -15.04
N VAL A 313 8.19 -7.47 -14.80
CA VAL A 313 6.99 -7.73 -14.01
C VAL A 313 6.10 -8.74 -14.73
N PRO A 314 5.71 -9.88 -14.11
CA PRO A 314 4.85 -10.87 -14.74
C PRO A 314 3.52 -10.28 -15.26
N ASN A 315 3.05 -10.72 -16.41
CA ASN A 315 1.82 -10.22 -17.04
C ASN A 315 0.61 -10.16 -16.11
N GLY A 316 0.46 -11.10 -15.18
CA GLY A 316 -0.63 -11.11 -14.21
C GLY A 316 -0.57 -9.90 -13.29
N TRP A 317 0.62 -9.57 -12.77
CA TRP A 317 0.85 -8.39 -11.96
C TRP A 317 0.69 -7.09 -12.74
N GLN A 318 1.16 -7.03 -14.01
CA GLN A 318 0.95 -5.85 -14.86
C GLN A 318 -0.54 -5.54 -15.03
N ILE A 319 -1.40 -6.56 -15.23
CA ILE A 319 -2.84 -6.37 -15.33
C ILE A 319 -3.44 -5.92 -14.01
N MET A 320 -3.02 -6.54 -12.90
CA MET A 320 -3.56 -6.28 -11.56
C MET A 320 -3.17 -4.89 -11.05
N LEU A 321 -1.93 -4.46 -11.30
CA LEU A 321 -1.42 -3.15 -10.89
C LEU A 321 -1.78 -2.05 -11.89
N GLY A 322 -1.99 -2.40 -13.17
CA GLY A 322 -2.31 -1.44 -14.22
C GLY A 322 -1.09 -0.75 -14.82
N GLY A 323 -1.38 0.24 -15.67
CA GLY A 323 -0.37 0.99 -16.41
C GLY A 323 0.21 0.23 -17.60
N THR A 324 1.05 0.90 -18.34
CA THR A 324 1.88 0.32 -19.39
C THR A 324 3.32 0.14 -18.91
N VAL A 325 4.09 -0.75 -19.54
CA VAL A 325 5.51 -0.93 -19.21
C VAL A 325 6.28 0.39 -19.32
N ASP A 326 6.08 1.11 -20.42
CA ASP A 326 6.78 2.39 -20.64
C ASP A 326 6.29 3.49 -19.69
N GLY A 327 4.97 3.54 -19.39
CA GLY A 327 4.39 4.48 -18.44
C GLY A 327 4.90 4.24 -17.02
N ASN A 328 4.91 3.00 -16.55
CA ASN A 328 5.43 2.64 -15.22
C ASN A 328 6.94 2.93 -15.08
N ARG A 329 7.73 2.69 -16.14
CA ARG A 329 9.17 3.03 -16.15
C ARG A 329 9.39 4.54 -16.11
N ALA A 330 8.70 5.30 -16.96
CA ALA A 330 8.80 6.76 -16.99
C ALA A 330 8.36 7.39 -15.65
N ALA A 331 7.28 6.88 -15.05
CA ALA A 331 6.81 7.32 -13.75
C ALA A 331 7.83 6.99 -12.65
N HIS A 332 8.48 5.82 -12.69
CA HIS A 332 9.56 5.47 -11.76
C HIS A 332 10.72 6.46 -11.87
N GLU A 333 11.24 6.69 -13.08
CA GLU A 333 12.39 7.57 -13.30
C GLU A 333 12.12 9.00 -12.83
N ASP A 334 10.94 9.55 -13.13
CA ASP A 334 10.57 10.91 -12.76
C ASP A 334 10.26 11.02 -11.25
N SER A 335 9.47 10.09 -10.69
CA SER A 335 9.13 10.11 -9.27
C SER A 335 10.35 9.95 -8.36
N GLU A 336 11.31 9.07 -8.71
CA GLU A 336 12.54 8.90 -7.95
C GLU A 336 13.44 10.14 -8.01
N LYS A 337 13.48 10.82 -9.15
CA LYS A 337 14.19 12.10 -9.28
C LYS A 337 13.58 13.17 -8.38
N ILE A 338 12.25 13.35 -8.44
CA ILE A 338 11.54 14.34 -7.63
C ILE A 338 11.67 14.01 -6.14
N LEU A 339 11.53 12.74 -5.76
CA LEU A 339 11.73 12.29 -4.39
C LEU A 339 13.09 12.71 -3.84
N ARG A 340 14.18 12.41 -4.57
CA ARG A 340 15.53 12.79 -4.16
C ARG A 340 15.71 14.31 -4.05
N GLU A 341 15.14 15.08 -5.00
CA GLU A 341 15.17 16.54 -4.95
C GLU A 341 14.45 17.11 -3.72
N ARG A 342 13.28 16.56 -3.35
CA ARG A 342 12.53 17.02 -2.17
C ARG A 342 13.15 16.57 -0.87
N LEU A 343 13.59 15.32 -0.77
CA LEU A 343 14.30 14.84 0.42
C LEU A 343 15.57 15.66 0.69
N ALA A 344 16.35 15.96 -0.35
CA ALA A 344 17.55 16.79 -0.20
C ALA A 344 17.24 18.22 0.27
N GLN A 345 16.06 18.77 -0.08
CA GLN A 345 15.61 20.08 0.41
C GLN A 345 15.12 20.03 1.87
N TRP A 346 14.49 18.93 2.26
CA TRP A 346 13.90 18.78 3.58
C TRP A 346 14.92 18.34 4.66
N HIS A 347 15.97 17.66 4.26
CA HIS A 347 16.99 17.08 5.14
C HIS A 347 18.34 17.84 5.09
N VAL A 348 18.29 19.15 4.97
CA VAL A 348 19.50 20.03 4.94
C VAL A 348 20.15 20.19 6.30
#